data_f30f85f6aa6a1a426a39eca6f5606051
#
_entry.id   f30f85f6aa6a1a426a39eca6f5606051
#
_cell.length_a   1.000
_cell.length_b   1.000
_cell.length_c   1.000
_cell.angle_alpha   90.00
_cell.angle_beta   90.00
_cell.angle_gamma   90.00
#
_symmetry.space_group_name_H-M   'P 1'
#
loop_
_entity.id
_entity.type
_entity.pdbx_description
1 polymer ?
#
loop_
_entity_poly.entity_id
_entity_poly.type
_entity_poly.pdbx_seq_one_letter_code
_entity_poly.pdbx_strand_id
1 'polypeptide(L)'
;MLGEFAANGGTGKKHTMTVYRVELERLDHGYEARVPEINDFWCAGLTEGETLSRLRQKLDRYRVETGAAVEFPTVRLEVFRT
;
A
#
# COMPACT_ATOMS: atom_id res chain seq x y z
N MET A 1 -30.54 -11.66 7.74
CA MET A 1 -30.24 -11.28 7.47
C MET A 1 -29.67 -10.99 7.24
N LEU A 2 -29.67 -10.89 7.33
CA LEU A 2 -29.11 -10.36 6.84
C LEU A 2 -28.46 -10.02 6.37
N GLY A 3 -28.49 -10.18 6.45
CA GLY A 3 -27.83 -9.67 5.81
C GLY A 3 -27.18 -9.49 5.48
N GLU A 4 -27.19 -9.42 5.74
CA GLU A 4 -26.57 -9.11 5.31
C GLU A 4 -25.82 -9.12 5.25
N PHE A 5 -25.92 -9.25 5.61
CA PHE A 5 -25.12 -9.10 5.35
C PHE A 5 -24.56 -9.28 4.93
N ALA A 6 -24.77 -9.67 5.08
CA ALA A 6 -24.27 -9.62 4.38
C ALA A 6 -23.84 -9.62 3.91
N ALA A 7 -24.02 -9.79 3.94
CA ALA A 7 -23.69 -9.62 3.24
C ALA A 7 -23.17 -9.58 2.88
N ASN A 8 -23.20 -9.61 2.96
CA ASN A 8 -22.79 -9.48 2.38
C ASN A 8 -22.30 -9.69 1.97
N GLY A 9 -22.40 -10.14 1.95
CA GLY A 9 -21.96 -10.20 1.30
C GLY A 9 -21.63 -10.37 0.79
N GLY A 10 -21.70 -10.54 0.67
CA GLY A 10 -21.38 -10.50 -0.03
C GLY A 10 -21.03 -10.41 -0.56
N THR A 11 -21.32 -10.23 -0.72
CA THR A 11 -20.81 -10.07 -1.35
C THR A 11 -19.87 -9.92 -1.52
N GLY A 12 -19.71 -9.89 -1.23
CA GLY A 12 -18.50 -9.68 -0.98
C GLY A 12 -17.42 -9.47 -1.82
N LYS A 13 -17.11 -9.88 -2.56
CA LYS A 13 -16.02 -9.82 -3.33
C LYS A 13 -15.52 -8.51 -3.63
N LYS A 14 -16.24 -7.57 -3.61
CA LYS A 14 -15.78 -6.31 -3.98
C LYS A 14 -14.97 -5.66 -2.88
N HIS A 15 -14.84 -6.26 -1.74
CA HIS A 15 -14.07 -5.68 -0.65
C HIS A 15 -12.72 -6.34 -0.52
N THR A 16 -11.94 -6.29 -1.61
CA THR A 16 -10.64 -6.89 -1.62
C THR A 16 -9.54 -5.84 -1.67
N MET A 17 -9.77 -4.70 -1.03
CA MET A 17 -8.79 -3.63 -0.97
C MET A 17 -7.90 -3.79 0.25
N THR A 18 -6.60 -3.59 0.04
CA THR A 18 -5.63 -3.55 1.12
C THR A 18 -5.14 -2.13 1.28
N VAL A 19 -5.04 -1.67 2.52
CA VAL A 19 -4.54 -0.35 2.82
C VAL A 19 -3.17 -0.49 3.47
N TYR A 20 -2.17 0.19 2.90
CA TYR A 20 -0.83 0.20 3.46
C TYR A 20 -0.53 1.60 3.98
N ARG A 21 0.07 1.64 5.16
CA ARG A 21 0.56 2.90 5.70
C ARG A 21 1.92 3.18 5.11
N VAL A 22 2.11 4.40 4.63
CA VAL A 22 3.40 4.84 4.12
C VAL A 22 3.89 5.98 4.98
N GLU A 23 5.07 5.84 5.55
CA GLU A 23 5.69 6.92 6.31
C GLU A 23 6.69 7.61 5.41
N LEU A 24 6.45 8.89 5.12
CA LEU A 24 7.27 9.68 4.24
C LEU A 24 8.06 10.69 5.05
N GLU A 25 9.37 10.63 4.94
CA GLU A 25 10.27 11.50 5.69
C GLU A 25 11.06 12.36 4.73
N ARG A 26 11.16 13.64 5.04
CA ARG A 26 11.99 14.55 4.27
C ARG A 26 13.41 14.48 4.81
N LEU A 27 14.36 14.30 3.90
CA LEU A 27 15.78 14.25 4.23
C LEU A 27 16.48 15.50 3.69
N ASP A 28 17.77 15.64 3.99
CA ASP A 28 18.53 16.78 3.51
C ASP A 28 18.58 16.85 1.99
N HIS A 29 18.64 15.70 1.35
CA HIS A 29 18.80 15.63 -0.10
C HIS A 29 17.71 14.81 -0.78
N GLY A 30 16.50 14.86 -0.25
CA GLY A 30 15.41 14.12 -0.88
C GLY A 30 14.41 13.62 0.13
N TYR A 31 13.83 12.46 -0.18
CA TYR A 31 12.77 11.89 0.63
C TYR A 31 12.98 10.39 0.77
N GLU A 32 12.47 9.85 1.86
CA GLU A 32 12.45 8.42 2.10
C GLU A 32 11.03 8.00 2.46
N ALA A 33 10.57 6.89 1.89
CA ALA A 33 9.26 6.35 2.19
C ALA A 33 9.40 4.92 2.69
N ARG A 34 8.65 4.58 3.73
CA ARG A 34 8.67 3.25 4.33
C ARG A 34 7.27 2.72 4.48
N VAL A 35 7.14 1.40 4.41
CA VAL A 35 5.90 0.71 4.75
C VAL A 35 6.18 -0.12 5.99
N PRO A 36 5.80 0.37 7.18
CA PRO A 36 6.16 -0.32 8.44
C PRO A 36 5.60 -1.73 8.57
N GLU A 37 4.48 -2.01 7.90
CA GLU A 37 3.88 -3.34 7.96
C GLU A 37 4.73 -4.39 7.26
N ILE A 38 5.63 -3.98 6.39
CA ILE A 38 6.50 -4.91 5.66
C ILE A 38 7.91 -4.70 6.12
N ASN A 39 8.56 -5.77 6.56
CA ASN A 39 9.90 -5.69 7.10
C ASN A 39 10.90 -5.24 6.04
N ASP A 40 11.75 -4.26 6.38
CA ASP A 40 12.80 -3.75 5.49
C ASP A 40 12.30 -3.22 4.16
N PHE A 41 11.09 -2.67 4.15
CA PHE A 41 10.50 -2.16 2.91
C PHE A 41 10.55 -0.63 2.91
N TRP A 42 11.41 -0.08 2.04
CA TRP A 42 11.57 1.36 1.93
C TRP A 42 12.17 1.73 0.58
N CYS A 43 12.04 2.99 0.21
CA CYS A 43 12.73 3.51 -0.96
C CYS A 43 12.97 5.00 -0.77
N ALA A 44 13.79 5.57 -1.64
CA ALA A 44 14.16 6.97 -1.57
C ALA A 44 14.11 7.60 -2.95
N GLY A 45 13.99 8.92 -3.00
CA GLY A 45 13.99 9.67 -4.23
C GLY A 45 14.31 11.12 -3.94
N LEU A 46 14.44 11.91 -5.01
CA LEU A 46 14.79 13.33 -4.89
C LEU A 46 13.57 14.19 -4.59
N THR A 47 12.40 13.76 -5.05
CA THR A 47 11.15 14.49 -4.79
C THR A 47 10.17 13.55 -4.12
N GLU A 48 9.13 14.15 -3.51
CA GLU A 48 8.07 13.37 -2.89
C GLU A 48 7.39 12.47 -3.91
N GLY A 49 7.03 13.04 -5.07
CA GLY A 49 6.36 12.27 -6.11
C GLY A 49 7.20 11.12 -6.62
N GLU A 50 8.49 11.36 -6.83
CA GLU A 50 9.38 10.31 -7.30
C GLU A 50 9.50 9.19 -6.26
N THR A 51 9.64 9.56 -5.00
CA THR A 51 9.77 8.59 -3.92
C THR A 51 8.54 7.71 -3.81
N LEU A 52 7.36 8.33 -3.85
CA LEU A 52 6.12 7.58 -3.75
C LEU A 52 5.86 6.70 -4.97
N SER A 53 6.26 7.17 -6.15
CA SER A 53 6.13 6.39 -7.37
C SER A 53 7.01 5.15 -7.31
N ARG A 54 8.24 5.30 -6.84
CA ARG A 54 9.14 4.17 -6.68
C ARG A 54 8.62 3.17 -5.65
N LEU A 55 8.08 3.69 -4.56
CA LEU A 55 7.52 2.83 -3.53
C LEU A 55 6.36 2.03 -4.08
N ARG A 56 5.50 2.67 -4.88
CA ARG A 56 4.35 2.00 -5.47
C ARG A 56 4.77 0.88 -6.39
N GLN A 57 5.78 1.11 -7.22
CA GLN A 57 6.28 0.08 -8.12
C GLN A 57 6.88 -1.08 -7.34
N LYS A 58 7.63 -0.78 -6.29
CA LYS A 58 8.22 -1.82 -5.45
C LYS A 58 7.15 -2.62 -4.75
N LEU A 59 6.11 -1.95 -4.28
CA LEU A 59 5.02 -2.62 -3.60
C LEU A 59 4.22 -3.51 -4.55
N ASP A 60 3.98 -3.04 -5.78
CA ASP A 60 3.27 -3.84 -6.76
C ASP A 60 4.01 -5.14 -7.04
N ARG A 61 5.34 -5.08 -7.16
CA ARG A 61 6.14 -6.28 -7.37
C ARG A 61 6.08 -7.21 -6.17
N TYR A 62 6.20 -6.64 -4.98
CA TYR A 62 6.13 -7.41 -3.75
C TYR A 62 4.79 -8.16 -3.65
N ARG A 63 3.71 -7.47 -3.97
CA ARG A 63 2.38 -8.06 -3.88
C ARG A 63 2.17 -9.18 -4.88
N VAL A 64 2.73 -9.03 -6.08
CA VAL A 64 2.67 -10.10 -7.08
C VAL A 64 3.46 -11.31 -6.59
N GLU A 65 4.65 -11.09 -6.05
CA GLU A 65 5.52 -12.16 -5.62
C GLU A 65 4.97 -12.92 -4.41
N THR A 66 4.23 -12.23 -3.56
CA THR A 66 3.68 -12.86 -2.36
C THR A 66 2.25 -13.35 -2.55
N GLY A 67 1.66 -13.11 -3.71
CA GLY A 67 0.28 -13.51 -3.98
C GLY A 67 -0.76 -12.54 -3.47
N ALA A 68 -0.34 -11.48 -2.80
CA ALA A 68 -1.30 -10.52 -2.23
C ALA A 68 -2.11 -9.81 -3.30
N ALA A 69 -1.54 -9.63 -4.50
CA ALA A 69 -2.25 -8.97 -5.58
C ALA A 69 -3.45 -9.77 -6.08
N VAL A 70 -3.41 -11.09 -5.87
CA VAL A 70 -4.53 -11.95 -6.25
C VAL A 70 -5.64 -11.88 -5.21
N GLU A 71 -5.27 -11.95 -3.92
CA GLU A 71 -6.25 -11.92 -2.84
C GLU A 71 -6.86 -10.53 -2.65
N PHE A 72 -6.03 -9.50 -2.78
CA PHE A 72 -6.46 -8.13 -2.57
C PHE A 72 -5.98 -7.30 -3.75
N PRO A 73 -6.68 -7.38 -4.89
CA PRO A 73 -6.21 -6.73 -6.13
C PRO A 73 -6.15 -5.22 -6.07
N THR A 74 -6.94 -4.60 -5.22
CA THR A 74 -6.92 -3.15 -5.09
C THR A 74 -6.08 -2.74 -3.89
N VAL A 75 -5.24 -1.74 -4.07
CA VAL A 75 -4.40 -1.25 -2.99
C VAL A 75 -4.56 0.25 -2.82
N ARG A 76 -4.57 0.69 -1.58
CA ARG A 76 -4.61 2.10 -1.24
C ARG A 76 -3.43 2.42 -0.35
N LEU A 77 -2.79 3.54 -0.60
CA LEU A 77 -1.67 3.99 0.21
C LEU A 77 -2.12 5.18 1.04
N GLU A 78 -1.89 5.12 2.34
CA GLU A 78 -2.13 6.24 3.23
C GLU A 78 -0.79 6.81 3.62
N VAL A 79 -0.53 8.03 3.17
CA VAL A 79 0.78 8.65 3.36
C VAL A 79 0.77 9.54 4.58
N PHE A 80 1.70 9.29 5.49
CA PHE A 80 1.89 10.09 6.70
C PHE A 80 3.23 10.79 6.60
N ARG A 81 3.19 12.11 6.59
CA ARG A 81 4.41 12.91 6.45
C ARG A 81 4.95 13.27 7.81
N THR A 82 6.23 13.14 7.95
CA THR A 82 6.90 13.49 9.21
C THR A 82 7.79 14.71 9.04
#